data_333ab4288af470204df39b0dcd7f21ce
#
_entry.id   333ab4288af470204df39b0dcd7f21ce
#
_cell.length_a   1.000
_cell.length_b   1.000
_cell.length_c   1.000
_cell.angle_alpha   90.00
_cell.angle_beta   90.00
_cell.angle_gamma   90.00
#
_symmetry.space_group_name_H-M   'P 1'
#
loop_
_entity.id
_entity.type
_entity.pdbx_description
1 polymer ?
#
loop_
_entity_poly.entity_id
_entity_poly.type
_entity_poly.pdbx_seq_one_letter_code
_entity_poly.pdbx_strand_id
1 'polypeptide(L)'
;MQSHWMIHQPTYQAVQDTLPIITRYQANQGTKRLGKTPIKKMVRKVFPEVYTFPLFRRQWCKMMAEEIELMRKEIEFEANQDEDSLRQIPEIILREQCPELYRNMWFVVKSVLNPVIMTLWQRDCGDPTTIQIANYNIVDKQQGAWHHDQSADISVVVPLNTGEYEGGGTEFHNHGTLKPLPSGHALMFPSFTHLHRGLPVDSGDRYLLVFW
;
A
#
# COMPACT_ATOMS: atom_id res chain seq x y z
N MET A 1 -3.17 14.62 17.35
CA MET A 1 -4.33 14.71 16.42
C MET A 1 -4.71 13.30 16.00
N GLN A 2 -5.98 12.92 16.07
CA GLN A 2 -6.38 11.53 15.76
C GLN A 2 -6.30 11.29 14.24
N SER A 3 -5.37 10.45 13.79
CA SER A 3 -5.07 10.21 12.36
C SER A 3 -6.17 9.44 11.59
N HIS A 4 -7.28 9.10 12.23
CA HIS A 4 -8.35 8.31 11.58
C HIS A 4 -9.18 9.10 10.53
N TRP A 5 -9.06 10.44 10.48
CA TRP A 5 -9.79 11.27 9.51
C TRP A 5 -9.37 10.97 8.05
N MET A 6 -8.14 10.51 7.83
CA MET A 6 -7.62 10.15 6.51
C MET A 6 -8.15 8.81 6.02
N ILE A 7 -8.56 7.92 6.93
CA ILE A 7 -8.99 6.56 6.60
C ILE A 7 -10.42 6.58 6.06
N HIS A 8 -10.69 5.73 5.09
CA HIS A 8 -12.04 5.48 4.59
C HIS A 8 -12.93 4.95 5.71
N GLN A 9 -13.98 5.70 6.09
CA GLN A 9 -14.77 5.43 7.29
C GLN A 9 -15.42 4.03 7.34
N PRO A 10 -16.06 3.53 6.26
CA PRO A 10 -16.58 2.15 6.27
C PRO A 10 -15.50 1.11 6.51
N THR A 11 -14.26 1.33 6.00
CA THR A 11 -13.10 0.45 6.25
C THR A 11 -12.72 0.48 7.72
N TYR A 12 -12.57 1.68 8.28
CA TYR A 12 -12.25 1.85 9.70
C TYR A 12 -13.28 1.16 10.59
N GLN A 13 -14.58 1.35 10.31
CA GLN A 13 -15.66 0.71 11.07
C GLN A 13 -15.60 -0.82 10.95
N ALA A 14 -15.41 -1.35 9.73
CA ALA A 14 -15.28 -2.79 9.52
C ALA A 14 -14.11 -3.40 10.30
N VAL A 15 -13.01 -2.67 10.44
CA VAL A 15 -11.87 -3.07 11.27
C VAL A 15 -12.27 -3.07 12.75
N GLN A 16 -12.87 -1.99 13.27
CA GLN A 16 -13.29 -1.90 14.67
C GLN A 16 -14.25 -3.04 15.03
N ASP A 17 -15.21 -3.35 14.17
CA ASP A 17 -16.16 -4.45 14.36
C ASP A 17 -15.50 -5.84 14.29
N THR A 18 -14.33 -5.94 13.65
CA THR A 18 -13.58 -7.21 13.54
C THR A 18 -12.61 -7.43 14.70
N LEU A 19 -12.10 -6.38 15.35
CA LEU A 19 -11.10 -6.47 16.42
C LEU A 19 -11.51 -7.44 17.56
N PRO A 20 -12.75 -7.44 18.08
CA PRO A 20 -13.17 -8.40 19.11
C PRO A 20 -13.11 -9.86 18.65
N ILE A 21 -13.30 -10.10 17.35
CA ILE A 21 -13.22 -11.43 16.74
C ILE A 21 -11.75 -11.88 16.66
N ILE A 22 -10.85 -11.00 16.24
CA ILE A 22 -9.40 -11.24 16.19
C ILE A 22 -8.88 -11.53 17.59
N THR A 23 -9.23 -10.72 18.59
CA THR A 23 -8.80 -10.90 19.98
C THR A 23 -9.21 -12.26 20.52
N ARG A 24 -10.45 -12.70 20.28
CA ARG A 24 -10.91 -14.05 20.69
C ARG A 24 -10.16 -15.16 19.94
N TYR A 25 -9.87 -14.96 18.65
CA TYR A 25 -9.11 -15.93 17.86
C TYR A 25 -7.70 -16.09 18.44
N GLN A 26 -7.01 -15.01 18.74
CA GLN A 26 -5.67 -15.02 19.34
C GLN A 26 -5.68 -15.65 20.74
N ALA A 27 -6.65 -15.32 21.58
CA ALA A 27 -6.82 -15.90 22.92
C ALA A 27 -7.03 -17.41 22.88
N ASN A 28 -7.63 -17.94 21.81
CA ASN A 28 -7.83 -19.38 21.60
C ASN A 28 -6.67 -20.04 20.83
N GLN A 29 -5.50 -19.43 20.80
CA GLN A 29 -4.29 -19.93 20.14
C GLN A 29 -4.48 -20.24 18.64
N GLY A 30 -5.40 -19.57 17.98
CA GLY A 30 -5.61 -19.72 16.54
C GLY A 30 -6.14 -21.09 16.09
N THR A 31 -6.75 -21.87 16.98
CA THR A 31 -7.19 -23.26 16.71
C THR A 31 -8.32 -23.37 15.69
N LYS A 32 -8.99 -22.25 15.36
CA LYS A 32 -10.06 -22.21 14.35
C LYS A 32 -9.80 -21.10 13.36
N ARG A 33 -10.10 -21.31 12.06
CA ARG A 33 -10.02 -20.25 11.05
C ARG A 33 -10.95 -19.10 11.41
N LEU A 34 -10.45 -17.85 11.22
CA LEU A 34 -11.32 -16.68 11.26
C LEU A 34 -12.44 -16.82 10.23
N GLY A 35 -13.67 -16.90 10.72
CA GLY A 35 -14.86 -17.07 9.91
C GLY A 35 -15.23 -15.82 9.09
N LYS A 36 -16.54 -15.61 8.88
CA LYS A 36 -17.05 -14.38 8.25
C LYS A 36 -16.81 -13.19 9.18
N THR A 37 -16.12 -12.17 8.68
CA THR A 37 -15.84 -10.93 9.43
C THR A 37 -16.28 -9.73 8.59
N PRO A 38 -16.55 -8.55 9.20
CA PRO A 38 -16.79 -7.32 8.47
C PRO A 38 -15.68 -6.97 7.48
N ILE A 39 -14.39 -7.15 7.84
CA ILE A 39 -13.26 -6.96 6.93
C ILE A 39 -13.40 -7.83 5.67
N LYS A 40 -13.71 -9.12 5.80
CA LYS A 40 -13.86 -10.01 4.63
C LYS A 40 -14.95 -9.60 3.66
N LYS A 41 -15.95 -8.85 4.12
CA LYS A 41 -17.01 -8.31 3.24
C LYS A 41 -16.54 -7.05 2.50
N MET A 42 -15.58 -6.32 3.07
CA MET A 42 -15.06 -5.09 2.52
C MET A 42 -13.96 -5.33 1.47
N VAL A 43 -13.12 -6.35 1.66
CA VAL A 43 -12.02 -6.65 0.74
C VAL A 43 -12.53 -7.39 -0.50
N ARG A 44 -12.00 -7.02 -1.67
CA ARG A 44 -12.24 -7.68 -2.94
C ARG A 44 -11.00 -8.48 -3.33
N LYS A 45 -11.15 -9.76 -3.55
CA LYS A 45 -10.11 -10.60 -4.15
C LYS A 45 -10.05 -10.34 -5.66
N VAL A 46 -8.88 -9.96 -6.18
CA VAL A 46 -8.68 -9.69 -7.62
C VAL A 46 -7.90 -10.80 -8.32
N PHE A 47 -6.94 -11.41 -7.62
CA PHE A 47 -6.22 -12.62 -8.02
C PHE A 47 -6.06 -13.55 -6.82
N PRO A 48 -5.56 -14.78 -6.97
CA PRO A 48 -5.20 -15.63 -5.83
C PRO A 48 -4.30 -14.86 -4.86
N GLU A 49 -4.73 -14.76 -3.60
CA GLU A 49 -4.07 -14.03 -2.50
C GLU A 49 -3.77 -12.54 -2.74
N VAL A 50 -4.32 -11.95 -3.80
CA VAL A 50 -4.23 -10.52 -4.10
C VAL A 50 -5.58 -9.86 -3.82
N TYR A 51 -5.57 -8.85 -2.96
CA TYR A 51 -6.78 -8.20 -2.47
C TYR A 51 -6.71 -6.69 -2.67
N THR A 52 -7.88 -6.07 -2.80
CA THR A 52 -8.02 -4.60 -2.83
C THR A 52 -9.18 -4.14 -1.96
N PHE A 53 -9.02 -2.96 -1.38
CA PHE A 53 -10.06 -2.31 -0.58
C PHE A 53 -9.79 -0.81 -0.47
N PRO A 54 -10.82 0.03 -0.24
CA PRO A 54 -10.62 1.46 0.01
C PRO A 54 -9.97 1.67 1.38
N LEU A 55 -8.73 2.18 1.40
CA LEU A 55 -7.96 2.45 2.63
C LEU A 55 -8.07 3.91 3.05
N PHE A 56 -7.81 4.82 2.13
CA PHE A 56 -7.83 6.25 2.37
C PHE A 56 -9.02 6.95 1.72
N ARG A 57 -9.40 8.09 2.27
CA ARG A 57 -10.36 8.98 1.63
C ARG A 57 -9.74 9.65 0.41
N ARG A 58 -10.48 9.77 -0.66
CA ARG A 58 -10.02 10.44 -1.89
C ARG A 58 -9.54 11.87 -1.63
N GLN A 59 -10.23 12.61 -0.74
CA GLN A 59 -9.82 13.97 -0.38
C GLN A 59 -8.44 14.00 0.26
N TRP A 60 -8.12 13.05 1.15
CA TRP A 60 -6.80 12.94 1.74
C TRP A 60 -5.73 12.65 0.67
N CYS A 61 -6.03 11.73 -0.26
CA CYS A 61 -5.11 11.41 -1.34
C CYS A 61 -4.80 12.63 -2.22
N LYS A 62 -5.82 13.43 -2.53
CA LYS A 62 -5.64 14.69 -3.28
C LYS A 62 -4.71 15.66 -2.53
N MET A 63 -4.95 15.88 -1.24
CA MET A 63 -4.09 16.73 -0.40
C MET A 63 -2.65 16.20 -0.36
N MET A 64 -2.48 14.88 -0.26
CA MET A 64 -1.15 14.25 -0.29
C MET A 64 -0.45 14.41 -1.64
N ALA A 65 -1.14 14.28 -2.74
CA ALA A 65 -0.56 14.52 -4.07
C ALA A 65 -0.09 15.98 -4.22
N GLU A 66 -0.90 16.94 -3.80
CA GLU A 66 -0.53 18.37 -3.78
C GLU A 66 0.69 18.62 -2.87
N GLU A 67 0.76 17.99 -1.70
CA GLU A 67 1.90 18.11 -0.78
C GLU A 67 3.18 17.49 -1.38
N ILE A 68 3.08 16.35 -2.06
CA ILE A 68 4.21 15.72 -2.75
C ILE A 68 4.78 16.65 -3.82
N GLU A 69 3.94 17.34 -4.58
CA GLU A 69 4.39 18.33 -5.57
C GLU A 69 5.15 19.52 -4.94
N LEU A 70 4.79 19.90 -3.72
CA LEU A 70 5.54 20.90 -2.98
C LEU A 70 6.86 20.32 -2.44
N MET A 71 6.82 19.13 -1.87
CA MET A 71 7.99 18.44 -1.33
C MET A 71 9.07 18.19 -2.40
N ARG A 72 8.70 17.87 -3.64
CA ARG A 72 9.62 17.66 -4.77
C ARG A 72 10.48 18.90 -5.10
N LYS A 73 10.09 20.08 -4.67
CA LYS A 73 10.88 21.30 -4.85
C LYS A 73 12.01 21.44 -3.82
N GLU A 74 11.88 20.74 -2.70
CA GLU A 74 12.80 20.84 -1.55
C GLU A 74 13.53 19.52 -1.28
N ILE A 75 12.89 18.39 -1.61
CA ILE A 75 13.42 17.05 -1.38
C ILE A 75 13.53 16.36 -2.74
N GLU A 76 14.74 15.95 -3.11
CA GLU A 76 14.96 15.15 -4.30
C GLU A 76 14.44 13.71 -4.07
N PHE A 77 13.69 13.18 -5.05
CA PHE A 77 13.34 11.77 -5.07
C PHE A 77 14.59 11.00 -5.51
N GLU A 78 15.22 10.34 -4.57
CA GLU A 78 16.44 9.60 -4.83
C GLU A 78 16.15 8.18 -5.30
N ALA A 79 16.86 7.72 -6.33
CA ALA A 79 16.97 6.31 -6.61
C ALA A 79 17.89 5.68 -5.56
N ASN A 80 17.43 4.64 -4.88
CA ASN A 80 18.24 3.92 -3.91
C ASN A 80 19.51 3.36 -4.57
N GLN A 81 20.69 3.77 -4.12
CA GLN A 81 21.96 3.50 -4.80
C GLN A 81 22.46 2.05 -4.64
N ASP A 82 21.89 1.29 -3.71
CA ASP A 82 22.35 -0.07 -3.36
C ASP A 82 21.77 -1.19 -4.23
N GLU A 83 20.84 -0.87 -5.14
CA GLU A 83 20.19 -1.87 -5.99
C GLU A 83 20.46 -1.65 -7.48
N ASP A 84 20.22 -2.66 -8.28
CA ASP A 84 20.28 -2.62 -9.74
C ASP A 84 19.42 -1.47 -10.29
N SER A 85 20.04 -0.49 -10.94
CA SER A 85 19.41 0.75 -11.45
C SER A 85 18.17 0.51 -12.33
N LEU A 86 18.02 -0.71 -12.89
CA LEU A 86 16.84 -1.10 -13.67
C LEU A 86 15.59 -1.35 -12.80
N ARG A 87 15.77 -1.59 -11.50
CA ARG A 87 14.67 -1.94 -10.58
C ARG A 87 14.17 -0.77 -9.75
N GLN A 88 14.96 0.29 -9.67
CA GLN A 88 14.69 1.40 -8.77
C GLN A 88 13.69 2.38 -9.33
N ILE A 89 12.74 2.75 -8.49
CA ILE A 89 11.80 3.83 -8.72
C ILE A 89 12.22 4.97 -7.81
N PRO A 90 12.30 6.23 -8.29
CA PRO A 90 12.55 7.38 -7.42
C PRO A 90 11.57 7.40 -6.25
N GLU A 91 12.10 7.52 -5.03
CA GLU A 91 11.31 7.35 -3.81
C GLU A 91 11.72 8.31 -2.69
N ILE A 92 10.80 8.56 -1.78
CA ILE A 92 11.01 9.19 -0.49
C ILE A 92 10.74 8.15 0.60
N ILE A 93 11.75 7.85 1.43
CA ILE A 93 11.60 6.98 2.60
C ILE A 93 11.07 7.83 3.77
N LEU A 94 9.82 7.59 4.17
CA LEU A 94 9.13 8.47 5.10
C LEU A 94 9.79 8.54 6.47
N ARG A 95 10.38 7.44 6.97
CA ARG A 95 11.05 7.43 8.27
C ARG A 95 12.19 8.45 8.33
N GLU A 96 12.90 8.61 7.23
CA GLU A 96 14.10 9.45 7.14
C GLU A 96 13.76 10.89 6.78
N GLN A 97 12.90 11.06 5.78
CA GLN A 97 12.67 12.36 5.16
C GLN A 97 11.39 13.05 5.63
N CYS A 98 10.40 12.29 6.13
CA CYS A 98 9.10 12.79 6.56
C CYS A 98 8.61 12.12 7.85
N PRO A 99 9.30 12.27 9.00
CA PRO A 99 9.02 11.50 10.22
C PRO A 99 7.63 11.72 10.81
N GLU A 100 7.00 12.87 10.59
CA GLU A 100 5.61 13.10 11.02
C GLU A 100 4.61 12.31 10.19
N LEU A 101 4.78 12.31 8.87
CA LEU A 101 3.96 11.50 7.98
C LEU A 101 4.18 10.00 8.27
N TYR A 102 5.43 9.59 8.50
CA TYR A 102 5.74 8.22 8.91
C TYR A 102 4.95 7.80 10.15
N ARG A 103 4.90 8.62 11.22
CA ARG A 103 4.13 8.31 12.43
C ARG A 103 2.63 8.12 12.15
N ASN A 104 2.07 8.96 11.27
CA ASN A 104 0.68 8.81 10.85
C ASN A 104 0.45 7.53 10.06
N MET A 105 1.36 7.17 9.15
CA MET A 105 1.28 5.91 8.38
C MET A 105 1.50 4.69 9.26
N TRP A 106 2.42 4.76 10.22
CA TRP A 106 2.59 3.71 11.23
C TRP A 106 1.32 3.45 12.03
N PHE A 107 0.58 4.52 12.41
CA PHE A 107 -0.75 4.38 12.99
C PHE A 107 -1.72 3.62 12.07
N VAL A 108 -1.73 3.90 10.76
CA VAL A 108 -2.55 3.19 9.78
C VAL A 108 -2.17 1.71 9.71
N VAL A 109 -0.89 1.39 9.73
CA VAL A 109 -0.41 0.00 9.78
C VAL A 109 -1.00 -0.72 10.99
N LYS A 110 -0.82 -0.16 12.18
CA LYS A 110 -1.28 -0.80 13.43
C LYS A 110 -2.80 -0.88 13.54
N SER A 111 -3.49 0.18 13.16
CA SER A 111 -4.95 0.28 13.38
C SER A 111 -5.80 -0.30 12.25
N VAL A 112 -5.25 -0.49 11.05
CA VAL A 112 -6.00 -0.98 9.88
C VAL A 112 -5.31 -2.14 9.17
N LEU A 113 -4.06 -1.97 8.72
CA LEU A 113 -3.41 -2.96 7.87
C LEU A 113 -3.16 -4.28 8.61
N ASN A 114 -2.60 -4.25 9.83
CA ASN A 114 -2.37 -5.48 10.60
C ASN A 114 -3.66 -6.23 10.91
N PRO A 115 -4.77 -5.62 11.35
CA PRO A 115 -6.07 -6.30 11.45
C PRO A 115 -6.57 -6.93 10.14
N VAL A 116 -6.36 -6.25 8.98
CA VAL A 116 -6.71 -6.81 7.67
C VAL A 116 -5.83 -8.00 7.34
N ILE A 117 -4.51 -7.89 7.52
CA ILE A 117 -3.53 -8.97 7.30
C ILE A 117 -3.88 -10.18 8.18
N MET A 118 -4.10 -9.96 9.47
CA MET A 118 -4.51 -11.02 10.41
C MET A 118 -5.79 -11.72 9.94
N THR A 119 -6.75 -10.95 9.41
CA THR A 119 -8.02 -11.50 8.93
C THR A 119 -7.87 -12.34 7.66
N LEU A 120 -7.00 -11.93 6.73
CA LEU A 120 -6.82 -12.59 5.44
C LEU A 120 -5.87 -13.79 5.52
N TRP A 121 -4.73 -13.61 6.17
CA TRP A 121 -3.64 -14.61 6.19
C TRP A 121 -3.38 -15.22 7.56
N GLN A 122 -4.06 -14.76 8.62
CA GLN A 122 -3.86 -15.22 10.00
C GLN A 122 -2.40 -15.07 10.46
N ARG A 123 -1.75 -14.00 10.00
CA ARG A 123 -0.37 -13.62 10.32
C ARG A 123 -0.34 -12.30 11.07
N ASP A 124 0.61 -12.17 11.98
CA ASP A 124 1.00 -10.89 12.57
C ASP A 124 2.31 -10.46 11.90
N CYS A 125 2.25 -9.38 11.13
CA CYS A 125 3.43 -8.86 10.41
C CYS A 125 4.21 -7.81 11.23
N GLY A 126 3.79 -7.50 12.45
CA GLY A 126 4.53 -6.59 13.32
C GLY A 126 4.55 -5.14 12.83
N ASP A 127 5.74 -4.56 12.77
CA ASP A 127 5.98 -3.19 12.29
C ASP A 127 6.41 -3.18 10.82
N PRO A 128 6.12 -2.11 10.08
CA PRO A 128 6.59 -1.98 8.71
C PRO A 128 8.12 -1.84 8.69
N THR A 129 8.76 -2.53 7.77
CA THR A 129 10.20 -2.35 7.50
C THR A 129 10.45 -1.01 6.82
N THR A 130 9.63 -0.69 5.82
CA THR A 130 9.72 0.55 5.07
C THR A 130 8.32 1.08 4.75
N ILE A 131 8.16 2.39 4.82
CA ILE A 131 7.02 3.12 4.25
C ILE A 131 7.60 4.22 3.37
N GLN A 132 7.18 4.23 2.10
CA GLN A 132 7.75 5.14 1.11
C GLN A 132 6.70 5.71 0.17
N ILE A 133 7.03 6.84 -0.45
CA ILE A 133 6.31 7.39 -1.59
C ILE A 133 7.18 7.17 -2.83
N ALA A 134 6.67 6.45 -3.81
CA ALA A 134 7.33 6.20 -5.08
C ALA A 134 6.70 7.05 -6.19
N ASN A 135 7.55 7.56 -7.09
CA ASN A 135 7.13 8.34 -8.26
C ASN A 135 7.51 7.63 -9.56
N TYR A 136 6.53 7.35 -10.38
CA TYR A 136 6.73 6.90 -11.77
C TYR A 136 6.39 8.04 -12.72
N ASN A 137 7.27 8.33 -13.65
CA ASN A 137 7.04 9.29 -14.72
C ASN A 137 7.87 8.96 -15.96
N ILE A 138 7.59 9.62 -17.07
CA ILE A 138 8.29 9.36 -18.34
C ILE A 138 9.73 9.88 -18.37
N VAL A 139 10.10 10.78 -17.46
CA VAL A 139 11.43 11.42 -17.44
C VAL A 139 12.43 10.56 -16.65
N ASP A 140 12.10 10.22 -15.42
CA ASP A 140 13.01 9.53 -14.51
C ASP A 140 12.86 8.00 -14.62
N LYS A 141 11.66 7.49 -14.39
CA LYS A 141 11.38 6.06 -14.42
C LYS A 141 9.94 5.77 -14.82
N GLN A 142 9.77 5.31 -16.05
CA GLN A 142 8.47 5.05 -16.63
C GLN A 142 7.79 3.79 -16.06
N GLN A 143 8.57 2.74 -15.78
CA GLN A 143 8.07 1.44 -15.34
C GLN A 143 9.02 0.74 -14.36
N GLY A 144 8.48 -0.17 -13.55
CA GLY A 144 9.26 -1.07 -12.72
C GLY A 144 9.75 -2.30 -13.48
N ALA A 145 10.89 -2.86 -13.06
CA ALA A 145 11.31 -4.19 -13.47
C ALA A 145 10.53 -5.28 -12.73
N TRP A 146 10.60 -6.53 -13.21
CA TRP A 146 10.08 -7.69 -12.50
C TRP A 146 10.84 -7.92 -11.20
N HIS A 147 10.15 -7.96 -10.06
CA HIS A 147 10.75 -8.16 -8.74
C HIS A 147 9.79 -8.81 -7.74
N HIS A 148 10.36 -9.29 -6.65
CA HIS A 148 9.68 -9.56 -5.40
C HIS A 148 10.12 -8.52 -4.37
N ASP A 149 9.24 -8.10 -3.49
CA ASP A 149 9.58 -7.21 -2.37
C ASP A 149 10.22 -8.05 -1.26
N GLN A 150 11.55 -8.18 -1.30
CA GLN A 150 12.30 -9.15 -0.48
C GLN A 150 12.31 -8.82 1.01
N SER A 151 12.06 -7.57 1.38
CA SER A 151 12.10 -7.10 2.77
C SER A 151 10.73 -7.15 3.49
N ALA A 152 9.69 -7.65 2.84
CA ALA A 152 8.34 -7.65 3.37
C ALA A 152 7.67 -9.03 3.32
N ASP A 153 6.84 -9.35 4.30
CA ASP A 153 5.91 -10.50 4.23
C ASP A 153 4.70 -10.18 3.34
N ILE A 154 4.16 -8.97 3.51
CA ILE A 154 3.01 -8.45 2.77
C ILE A 154 3.35 -7.07 2.24
N SER A 155 3.14 -6.87 0.95
CA SER A 155 3.24 -5.57 0.30
C SER A 155 1.87 -4.92 0.23
N VAL A 156 1.82 -3.61 0.50
CA VAL A 156 0.62 -2.79 0.34
C VAL A 156 0.97 -1.59 -0.52
N VAL A 157 0.28 -1.44 -1.65
CA VAL A 157 0.51 -0.37 -2.62
C VAL A 157 -0.77 0.45 -2.76
N VAL A 158 -0.69 1.76 -2.58
CA VAL A 158 -1.83 2.67 -2.62
C VAL A 158 -1.58 3.81 -3.61
N PRO A 159 -2.29 3.89 -4.73
CA PRO A 159 -2.21 5.03 -5.63
C PRO A 159 -2.81 6.28 -4.97
N LEU A 160 -2.14 7.42 -5.12
CA LEU A 160 -2.57 8.68 -4.52
C LEU A 160 -3.32 9.58 -5.50
N ASN A 161 -2.97 9.55 -6.79
CA ASN A 161 -3.44 10.53 -7.78
C ASN A 161 -3.94 9.89 -9.08
N THR A 162 -4.62 8.75 -9.00
CA THR A 162 -5.21 8.10 -10.17
C THR A 162 -6.19 9.02 -10.90
N GLY A 163 -5.98 9.17 -12.20
CA GLY A 163 -6.73 10.10 -13.08
C GLY A 163 -5.97 11.40 -13.38
N GLU A 164 -4.78 11.60 -12.78
CA GLU A 164 -3.88 12.73 -13.07
C GLU A 164 -2.68 12.30 -13.93
N TYR A 165 -2.61 11.03 -14.28
CA TYR A 165 -1.62 10.41 -15.18
C TYR A 165 -2.31 9.40 -16.10
N GLU A 166 -1.65 9.02 -17.19
CA GLU A 166 -2.11 7.98 -18.12
C GLU A 166 -1.20 6.74 -18.03
N GLY A 167 -1.74 5.58 -18.36
CA GLY A 167 -1.03 4.31 -18.24
C GLY A 167 -0.99 3.78 -16.80
N GLY A 168 0.11 3.13 -16.44
CA GLY A 168 0.34 2.56 -15.11
C GLY A 168 -0.49 1.31 -14.81
N GLY A 169 -0.49 0.94 -13.54
CA GLY A 169 -1.07 -0.30 -13.04
C GLY A 169 -0.02 -1.24 -12.49
N THR A 170 -0.40 -2.47 -12.20
CA THR A 170 0.50 -3.51 -11.68
C THR A 170 0.29 -4.79 -12.49
N GLU A 171 1.36 -5.41 -12.93
CA GLU A 171 1.33 -6.72 -13.56
C GLU A 171 1.91 -7.78 -12.63
N PHE A 172 1.18 -8.87 -12.47
CA PHE A 172 1.61 -10.06 -11.75
C PHE A 172 1.94 -11.16 -12.74
N HIS A 173 3.16 -11.71 -12.68
CA HIS A 173 3.68 -12.64 -13.66
C HIS A 173 2.75 -13.83 -13.94
N ASN A 174 2.17 -14.41 -12.89
CA ASN A 174 1.32 -15.60 -13.01
C ASN A 174 -0.20 -15.30 -13.04
N HIS A 175 -0.60 -14.02 -12.96
CA HIS A 175 -2.00 -13.66 -12.78
C HIS A 175 -2.51 -12.62 -13.79
N GLY A 176 -1.61 -11.90 -14.45
CA GLY A 176 -1.96 -10.86 -15.42
C GLY A 176 -1.95 -9.45 -14.85
N THR A 177 -2.61 -8.55 -15.56
CA THR A 177 -2.55 -7.11 -15.35
C THR A 177 -3.73 -6.60 -14.54
N LEU A 178 -3.43 -5.76 -13.55
CA LEU A 178 -4.40 -4.96 -12.82
C LEU A 178 -4.25 -3.48 -13.25
N LYS A 179 -5.32 -2.91 -13.80
CA LYS A 179 -5.36 -1.47 -14.12
C LYS A 179 -5.18 -0.63 -12.86
N PRO A 180 -4.79 0.66 -12.98
CA PRO A 180 -4.70 1.55 -11.83
C PRO A 180 -5.98 1.50 -10.99
N LEU A 181 -5.82 1.27 -9.69
CA LEU A 181 -6.93 1.34 -8.74
C LEU A 181 -7.32 2.80 -8.50
N PRO A 182 -8.55 3.08 -8.05
CA PRO A 182 -8.91 4.42 -7.61
C PRO A 182 -7.98 4.93 -6.52
N SER A 183 -7.70 6.24 -6.49
CA SER A 183 -6.89 6.86 -5.43
C SER A 183 -7.38 6.46 -4.04
N GLY A 184 -6.46 6.06 -3.18
CA GLY A 184 -6.72 5.60 -1.81
C GLY A 184 -7.14 4.14 -1.67
N HIS A 185 -7.28 3.39 -2.77
CA HIS A 185 -7.50 1.95 -2.70
C HIS A 185 -6.17 1.20 -2.51
N ALA A 186 -6.08 0.39 -1.46
CA ALA A 186 -4.95 -0.49 -1.24
C ALA A 186 -5.01 -1.70 -2.16
N LEU A 187 -3.86 -2.04 -2.76
CA LEU A 187 -3.54 -3.32 -3.35
C LEU A 187 -2.64 -4.05 -2.37
N MET A 188 -3.01 -5.26 -1.95
CA MET A 188 -2.32 -6.00 -0.90
C MET A 188 -2.07 -7.44 -1.33
N PHE A 189 -0.83 -7.92 -1.17
CA PHE A 189 -0.42 -9.27 -1.60
C PHE A 189 0.81 -9.78 -0.83
N PRO A 190 1.01 -11.12 -0.74
CA PRO A 190 2.24 -11.70 -0.19
C PRO A 190 3.44 -11.38 -1.06
N SER A 191 4.47 -10.77 -0.49
CA SER A 191 5.60 -10.20 -1.20
C SER A 191 6.48 -11.23 -1.89
N PHE A 192 6.81 -12.32 -1.19
CA PHE A 192 7.74 -13.36 -1.69
C PHE A 192 7.17 -14.27 -2.78
N THR A 193 5.86 -14.36 -2.90
CA THR A 193 5.21 -15.32 -3.81
C THR A 193 4.62 -14.66 -5.06
N HIS A 194 4.60 -13.33 -5.09
CA HIS A 194 3.99 -12.56 -6.17
C HIS A 194 5.04 -11.73 -6.91
N LEU A 195 5.69 -12.37 -7.90
CA LEU A 195 6.57 -11.68 -8.85
C LEU A 195 5.71 -10.66 -9.61
N HIS A 196 6.08 -9.38 -9.53
CA HIS A 196 5.28 -8.30 -10.08
C HIS A 196 6.12 -7.15 -10.61
N ARG A 197 5.47 -6.22 -11.32
CA ARG A 197 6.07 -4.96 -11.75
C ARG A 197 5.04 -3.84 -11.86
N GLY A 198 5.50 -2.59 -11.72
CA GLY A 198 4.74 -1.42 -12.13
C GLY A 198 4.70 -1.31 -13.65
N LEU A 199 3.52 -1.10 -14.22
CA LEU A 199 3.34 -0.89 -15.65
C LEU A 199 3.73 0.52 -16.07
N PRO A 200 4.09 0.73 -17.37
CA PRO A 200 4.49 2.02 -17.88
C PRO A 200 3.47 3.12 -17.62
N VAL A 201 3.96 4.30 -17.28
CA VAL A 201 3.22 5.55 -17.27
C VAL A 201 3.43 6.22 -18.62
N ASP A 202 2.36 6.60 -19.29
CA ASP A 202 2.39 7.18 -20.64
C ASP A 202 2.45 8.72 -20.59
N SER A 203 1.90 9.33 -19.51
CA SER A 203 1.99 10.76 -19.26
C SER A 203 1.72 11.08 -17.80
N GLY A 204 2.25 12.22 -17.31
CA GLY A 204 2.09 12.68 -15.92
C GLY A 204 2.98 11.97 -14.92
N ASP A 205 2.75 12.27 -13.65
CA ASP A 205 3.44 11.68 -12.50
C ASP A 205 2.49 10.77 -11.74
N ARG A 206 2.89 9.52 -11.50
CA ARG A 206 2.14 8.53 -10.71
C ARG A 206 2.75 8.39 -9.34
N TYR A 207 2.02 8.82 -8.31
CA TYR A 207 2.42 8.69 -6.92
C TYR A 207 1.81 7.47 -6.26
N LEU A 208 2.65 6.66 -5.64
CA LEU A 208 2.26 5.50 -4.86
C LEU A 208 2.76 5.63 -3.43
N LEU A 209 1.90 5.38 -2.46
CA LEU A 209 2.30 5.13 -1.08
C LEU A 209 2.44 3.62 -0.89
N VAL A 210 3.63 3.19 -0.49
CA VAL A 210 4.00 1.76 -0.38
C VAL A 210 4.36 1.44 1.07
N PHE A 211 3.89 0.27 1.55
CA PHE A 211 4.21 -0.28 2.85
C PHE A 211 4.80 -1.67 2.67
N TRP A 212 5.95 -1.87 3.27
CA TRP A 212 6.64 -3.16 3.36
C TRP A 212 6.78 -3.62 4.80
#